data_c7b41d6c00288813dcaf758927001bac
#
_entry.id   c7b41d6c00288813dcaf758927001bac
#
_cell.length_a   1.000
_cell.length_b   1.000
_cell.length_c   1.000
_cell.angle_alpha   90.00
_cell.angle_beta   90.00
_cell.angle_gamma   90.00
#
_symmetry.space_group_name_H-M   'P 1'
#
loop_
_entity.id
_entity.type
_entity.pdbx_description
1 polymer ?
#
loop_
_entity_poly.entity_id
_entity_poly.type
_entity_poly.pdbx_seq_one_letter_code
_entity_poly.pdbx_strand_id
1 'polypeptide(L)'
;GAAYGCLAPRIITGGFDPTCQKAVWPSTGNYCRGGAFDSKLMGTESVAILPEEMSRERFEWLREVIGSEVIATPGCESNVKEIYDKCREIRNTRPDCVIFNQFDEFGNAAWHYNVTGPAIEEVFNLVSKGSGNLAAYISATGSAGTIAAGDYLRTIAPHIRVVASEALQCPTLLMNGFGGHRIEGIGDKHVPWIHNVKNTDVVTAIDDEDCMRLFRLFNEKKGHDCMRALGVDAVTADNLPLLGISGIGNLIAAVKTAKHFEMTADDIIITIATDSAEMYSSRLAELNAERGAYDTLQAVRDFEKCLAGISCDNMKELTYNDRKAIHNLKYYTWVEQQGKETEDLNKLWYDRELWDRMFLQTERWDELINDFNRRTGLTDQL
;
A
#
# COMPACT_ATOMS: atom_id res chain seq x y z
N GLY A 1 8.06 -2.08 7.77
CA GLY A 1 7.08 -1.43 8.62
C GLY A 1 5.87 -2.31 8.86
N ALA A 2 4.95 -2.41 7.90
CA ALA A 2 3.74 -3.23 8.03
C ALA A 2 4.03 -4.69 8.42
N ALA A 3 5.05 -5.30 7.81
CA ALA A 3 5.46 -6.66 8.15
C ALA A 3 5.95 -6.77 9.59
N TYR A 4 6.77 -5.83 10.03
CA TYR A 4 7.20 -5.75 11.44
C TYR A 4 6.01 -5.60 12.40
N GLY A 5 5.03 -4.74 12.05
CA GLY A 5 3.81 -4.56 12.83
C GLY A 5 2.97 -5.83 12.99
N CYS A 6 3.02 -6.75 12.02
CA CYS A 6 2.39 -8.07 12.13
C CYS A 6 3.28 -9.08 12.90
N LEU A 7 4.59 -9.01 12.72
CA LEU A 7 5.56 -9.98 13.24
C LEU A 7 5.81 -9.80 14.74
N ALA A 8 6.12 -8.58 15.17
CA ALA A 8 6.53 -8.30 16.55
C ALA A 8 5.48 -8.74 17.60
N PRO A 9 4.17 -8.43 17.43
CA PRO A 9 3.16 -8.90 18.39
C PRO A 9 3.10 -10.42 18.50
N ARG A 10 3.27 -11.14 17.42
CA ARG A 10 3.21 -12.62 17.45
C ARG A 10 4.42 -13.23 18.15
N ILE A 11 5.61 -12.64 18.00
CA ILE A 11 6.81 -13.09 18.72
C ILE A 11 6.64 -12.87 20.23
N ILE A 12 6.30 -11.64 20.65
CA ILE A 12 6.23 -11.28 22.07
C ILE A 12 5.08 -11.97 22.81
N THR A 13 4.05 -12.43 22.08
CA THR A 13 2.91 -13.19 22.65
C THR A 13 3.05 -14.70 22.49
N GLY A 14 4.13 -15.20 21.88
CA GLY A 14 4.35 -16.63 21.63
C GLY A 14 3.53 -17.20 20.47
N GLY A 15 2.93 -16.36 19.64
CA GLY A 15 2.20 -16.79 18.43
C GLY A 15 3.10 -17.15 17.24
N PHE A 16 4.40 -16.87 17.35
CA PHE A 16 5.41 -17.26 16.37
C PHE A 16 6.76 -17.48 17.09
N ASP A 17 7.35 -18.65 16.85
CA ASP A 17 8.68 -18.99 17.34
C ASP A 17 9.68 -19.00 16.16
N PRO A 18 10.53 -17.96 16.02
CA PRO A 18 11.48 -17.85 14.91
C PRO A 18 12.58 -18.92 14.92
N THR A 19 12.74 -19.68 16.01
CA THR A 19 13.78 -20.71 16.13
C THR A 19 13.39 -22.04 15.49
N CYS A 20 12.09 -22.27 15.27
CA CYS A 20 11.59 -23.54 14.73
C CYS A 20 10.47 -23.40 13.70
N GLN A 21 9.93 -22.19 13.51
CA GLN A 21 8.87 -21.93 12.54
C GLN A 21 9.36 -21.03 11.39
N LYS A 22 8.69 -21.16 10.24
CA LYS A 22 8.92 -20.35 9.04
C LYS A 22 7.83 -19.30 8.90
N ALA A 23 8.23 -18.06 8.61
CA ALA A 23 7.31 -16.97 8.37
C ALA A 23 6.83 -16.99 6.91
N VAL A 24 5.52 -17.08 6.68
CA VAL A 24 4.91 -17.04 5.35
C VAL A 24 4.31 -15.67 5.09
N TRP A 25 4.76 -15.02 4.02
CA TRP A 25 4.41 -13.65 3.65
C TRP A 25 3.60 -13.62 2.35
N PRO A 26 2.27 -13.75 2.42
CA PRO A 26 1.40 -13.62 1.25
C PRO A 26 1.25 -12.15 0.86
N SER A 27 1.57 -11.82 -0.39
CA SER A 27 1.51 -10.45 -0.87
C SER A 27 1.55 -10.39 -2.38
N THR A 28 1.18 -9.24 -2.91
CA THR A 28 1.39 -8.90 -4.29
C THR A 28 2.67 -8.07 -4.51
N GLY A 29 3.50 -7.84 -3.47
CA GLY A 29 4.73 -7.08 -3.70
C GLY A 29 5.52 -6.69 -2.45
N ASN A 30 5.43 -5.43 -2.04
CA ASN A 30 6.33 -4.84 -1.04
C ASN A 30 6.21 -5.44 0.36
N TYR A 31 5.03 -5.92 0.74
CA TYR A 31 4.85 -6.56 2.05
C TYR A 31 5.64 -7.86 2.18
N CYS A 32 5.64 -8.75 1.16
CA CYS A 32 6.42 -9.98 1.22
C CYS A 32 7.93 -9.69 1.24
N ARG A 33 8.38 -8.64 0.53
CA ARG A 33 9.78 -8.19 0.60
C ARG A 33 10.16 -7.72 2.00
N GLY A 34 9.31 -6.89 2.62
CA GLY A 34 9.51 -6.41 3.99
C GLY A 34 9.54 -7.56 4.99
N GLY A 35 8.58 -8.49 4.91
CA GLY A 35 8.52 -9.64 5.80
C GLY A 35 9.68 -10.62 5.63
N ALA A 36 10.09 -10.88 4.41
CA ALA A 36 11.27 -11.70 4.12
C ALA A 36 12.57 -11.07 4.64
N PHE A 37 12.68 -9.73 4.53
CA PHE A 37 13.80 -8.97 5.10
C PHE A 37 13.82 -9.05 6.64
N ASP A 38 12.68 -8.79 7.29
CA ASP A 38 12.55 -8.91 8.74
C ASP A 38 12.89 -10.32 9.23
N SER A 39 12.42 -11.35 8.49
CA SER A 39 12.75 -12.75 8.77
C SER A 39 14.27 -13.02 8.69
N LYS A 40 14.92 -12.49 7.65
CA LYS A 40 16.37 -12.64 7.48
C LYS A 40 17.15 -11.96 8.61
N LEU A 41 16.73 -10.77 9.04
CA LEU A 41 17.36 -10.07 10.17
C LEU A 41 17.28 -10.88 11.46
N MET A 42 16.18 -11.63 11.64
CA MET A 42 15.99 -12.49 12.81
C MET A 42 16.60 -13.89 12.67
N GLY A 43 17.20 -14.22 11.51
CA GLY A 43 17.75 -15.54 11.25
C GLY A 43 16.70 -16.64 11.09
N THR A 44 15.43 -16.29 10.82
CA THR A 44 14.37 -17.26 10.54
C THR A 44 14.16 -17.46 9.04
N GLU A 45 13.71 -18.66 8.65
CA GLU A 45 13.36 -18.95 7.27
C GLU A 45 12.03 -18.26 6.88
N SER A 46 11.94 -17.85 5.63
CA SER A 46 10.76 -17.20 5.08
C SER A 46 10.28 -17.85 3.80
N VAL A 47 8.95 -17.80 3.60
CA VAL A 47 8.26 -18.19 2.38
C VAL A 47 7.50 -16.98 1.85
N ALA A 48 7.86 -16.49 0.67
CA ALA A 48 7.12 -15.42 -0.01
C ALA A 48 6.14 -16.02 -1.01
N ILE A 49 4.89 -15.58 -0.97
CA ILE A 49 3.85 -16.00 -1.93
C ILE A 49 3.40 -14.76 -2.70
N LEU A 50 3.57 -14.75 -4.03
CA LEU A 50 3.19 -13.61 -4.87
C LEU A 50 2.75 -14.08 -6.26
N PRO A 51 1.93 -13.27 -6.99
CA PRO A 51 1.50 -13.61 -8.33
C PRO A 51 2.69 -13.69 -9.31
N GLU A 52 2.59 -14.57 -10.30
CA GLU A 52 3.68 -14.81 -11.26
C GLU A 52 3.94 -13.66 -12.21
N GLU A 53 2.94 -12.78 -12.44
CA GLU A 53 3.06 -11.63 -13.32
C GLU A 53 3.71 -10.40 -12.68
N MET A 54 4.22 -10.50 -11.45
CA MET A 54 4.95 -9.40 -10.80
C MET A 54 6.29 -9.11 -11.48
N SER A 55 6.84 -7.91 -11.27
CA SER A 55 8.14 -7.51 -11.83
C SER A 55 9.24 -8.51 -11.44
N ARG A 56 10.12 -8.81 -12.41
CA ARG A 56 11.19 -9.79 -12.26
C ARG A 56 12.11 -9.44 -11.09
N GLU A 57 12.39 -8.18 -10.88
CA GLU A 57 13.26 -7.66 -9.81
C GLU A 57 12.79 -8.09 -8.42
N ARG A 58 11.49 -8.24 -8.20
CA ARG A 58 10.94 -8.73 -6.92
C ARG A 58 11.30 -10.18 -6.65
N PHE A 59 11.18 -11.04 -7.67
CA PHE A 59 11.54 -12.46 -7.57
C PHE A 59 13.05 -12.65 -7.36
N GLU A 60 13.87 -11.94 -8.13
CA GLU A 60 15.32 -11.98 -8.03
C GLU A 60 15.78 -11.54 -6.63
N TRP A 61 15.26 -10.42 -6.14
CA TRP A 61 15.61 -9.92 -4.81
C TRP A 61 15.24 -10.90 -3.69
N LEU A 62 14.04 -11.47 -3.72
CA LEU A 62 13.60 -12.45 -2.72
C LEU A 62 14.47 -13.71 -2.71
N ARG A 63 14.84 -14.22 -3.89
CA ARG A 63 15.63 -15.45 -4.04
C ARG A 63 17.11 -15.21 -3.76
N GLU A 64 17.70 -14.20 -4.38
CA GLU A 64 19.16 -14.02 -4.42
C GLU A 64 19.66 -13.18 -3.25
N VAL A 65 18.96 -12.12 -2.84
CA VAL A 65 19.39 -11.25 -1.75
C VAL A 65 18.93 -11.80 -0.40
N ILE A 66 17.69 -12.24 -0.30
CA ILE A 66 17.14 -12.74 0.97
C ILE A 66 17.39 -14.24 1.14
N GLY A 67 17.19 -15.04 0.10
CA GLY A 67 17.23 -16.50 0.18
C GLY A 67 15.90 -17.11 0.62
N SER A 68 14.78 -16.41 0.40
CA SER A 68 13.45 -16.93 0.71
C SER A 68 13.02 -18.03 -0.24
N GLU A 69 12.27 -19.00 0.25
CA GLU A 69 11.44 -19.84 -0.61
C GLU A 69 10.39 -18.95 -1.29
N VAL A 70 10.28 -19.02 -2.62
CA VAL A 70 9.36 -18.17 -3.38
C VAL A 70 8.36 -19.03 -4.13
N ILE A 71 7.09 -18.87 -3.82
CA ILE A 71 5.96 -19.54 -4.46
C ILE A 71 5.24 -18.52 -5.35
N ALA A 72 5.27 -18.75 -6.66
CA ALA A 72 4.49 -17.97 -7.62
C ALA A 72 3.08 -18.57 -7.73
N THR A 73 2.05 -17.70 -7.62
CA THR A 73 0.66 -18.07 -7.87
C THR A 73 0.22 -17.57 -9.24
N PRO A 74 -0.73 -18.23 -9.92
CA PRO A 74 -1.21 -17.77 -11.22
C PRO A 74 -1.82 -16.36 -11.17
N GLY A 75 -1.58 -15.57 -12.21
CA GLY A 75 -2.24 -14.29 -12.45
C GLY A 75 -1.45 -13.06 -12.06
N CYS A 76 -2.16 -11.93 -12.06
CA CYS A 76 -1.63 -10.59 -11.88
C CYS A 76 -1.83 -10.06 -10.45
N GLU A 77 -1.54 -8.77 -10.25
CA GLU A 77 -1.64 -8.04 -8.97
C GLU A 77 -2.96 -8.27 -8.23
N SER A 78 -4.09 -8.27 -8.92
CA SER A 78 -5.41 -8.42 -8.30
C SER A 78 -5.80 -9.87 -7.93
N ASN A 79 -4.96 -10.88 -8.24
CA ASN A 79 -5.26 -12.31 -8.03
C ASN A 79 -4.94 -12.77 -6.59
N VAL A 80 -5.61 -12.19 -5.60
CA VAL A 80 -5.39 -12.49 -4.17
C VAL A 80 -6.06 -13.80 -3.75
N LYS A 81 -7.11 -14.26 -4.45
CA LYS A 81 -7.75 -15.54 -4.15
C LYS A 81 -6.77 -16.72 -4.27
N GLU A 82 -5.97 -16.73 -5.31
CA GLU A 82 -4.96 -17.76 -5.57
C GLU A 82 -3.91 -17.79 -4.45
N ILE A 83 -3.55 -16.61 -3.93
CA ILE A 83 -2.68 -16.46 -2.74
C ILE A 83 -3.36 -17.08 -1.50
N TYR A 84 -4.65 -16.79 -1.25
CA TYR A 84 -5.38 -17.37 -0.12
C TYR A 84 -5.53 -18.88 -0.22
N ASP A 85 -5.78 -19.41 -1.41
CA ASP A 85 -5.85 -20.85 -1.64
C ASP A 85 -4.50 -21.52 -1.33
N LYS A 86 -3.38 -20.92 -1.75
CA LYS A 86 -2.03 -21.40 -1.40
C LYS A 86 -1.76 -21.29 0.10
N CYS A 87 -2.17 -20.21 0.76
CA CYS A 87 -2.07 -20.09 2.21
C CYS A 87 -2.86 -21.18 2.94
N ARG A 88 -4.06 -21.52 2.45
CA ARG A 88 -4.87 -22.62 3.02
C ARG A 88 -4.20 -23.97 2.84
N GLU A 89 -3.62 -24.24 1.67
CA GLU A 89 -2.82 -25.43 1.41
C GLU A 89 -1.65 -25.54 2.39
N ILE A 90 -0.86 -24.48 2.53
CA ILE A 90 0.30 -24.44 3.45
C ILE A 90 -0.15 -24.69 4.89
N ARG A 91 -1.21 -24.05 5.35
CA ARG A 91 -1.75 -24.24 6.71
C ARG A 91 -2.10 -25.70 6.99
N ASN A 92 -2.59 -26.42 5.98
CA ASN A 92 -3.01 -27.81 6.12
C ASN A 92 -1.85 -28.82 5.95
N THR A 93 -0.76 -28.44 5.29
CA THR A 93 0.30 -29.38 4.90
C THR A 93 1.65 -29.08 5.54
N ARG A 94 1.86 -27.87 6.06
CA ARG A 94 3.14 -27.38 6.60
C ARG A 94 2.93 -26.80 8.01
N PRO A 95 2.93 -27.65 9.07
CA PRO A 95 2.67 -27.19 10.44
C PRO A 95 3.78 -26.31 11.02
N ASP A 96 4.98 -26.30 10.42
CA ASP A 96 6.10 -25.42 10.72
C ASP A 96 5.94 -24.01 10.15
N CYS A 97 4.90 -23.74 9.36
CA CYS A 97 4.67 -22.46 8.70
C CYS A 97 3.61 -21.63 9.42
N VAL A 98 3.91 -20.35 9.69
CA VAL A 98 2.98 -19.37 10.24
C VAL A 98 2.70 -18.28 9.20
N ILE A 99 1.44 -18.07 8.87
CA ILE A 99 1.02 -17.13 7.83
C ILE A 99 0.75 -15.76 8.46
N PHE A 100 1.40 -14.74 7.91
CA PHE A 100 1.21 -13.33 8.25
C PHE A 100 0.41 -12.65 7.14
N ASN A 101 -0.92 -12.60 7.30
CA ASN A 101 -1.80 -12.07 6.27
C ASN A 101 -2.05 -10.57 6.45
N GLN A 102 -1.44 -9.75 5.59
CA GLN A 102 -1.54 -8.28 5.65
C GLN A 102 -2.97 -7.74 5.55
N PHE A 103 -3.91 -8.51 5.00
CA PHE A 103 -5.26 -8.04 4.72
C PHE A 103 -6.21 -8.15 5.92
N ASP A 104 -5.85 -8.92 6.95
CA ASP A 104 -6.69 -9.11 8.14
C ASP A 104 -5.95 -8.98 9.47
N GLU A 105 -4.64 -8.76 9.46
CA GLU A 105 -3.86 -8.50 10.66
C GLU A 105 -3.83 -7.01 11.00
N PHE A 106 -4.45 -6.63 12.11
CA PHE A 106 -4.49 -5.24 12.58
C PHE A 106 -3.12 -4.63 12.86
N GLY A 107 -2.09 -5.43 13.07
CA GLY A 107 -0.70 -4.98 13.21
C GLY A 107 -0.22 -4.16 12.01
N ASN A 108 -0.67 -4.49 10.80
CA ASN A 108 -0.42 -3.69 9.61
C ASN A 108 -1.01 -2.27 9.74
N ALA A 109 -2.29 -2.15 10.07
CA ALA A 109 -2.94 -0.85 10.25
C ALA A 109 -2.37 -0.08 11.46
N ALA A 110 -2.10 -0.77 12.57
CA ALA A 110 -1.53 -0.17 13.77
C ALA A 110 -0.14 0.43 13.53
N TRP A 111 0.71 -0.22 12.73
CA TRP A 111 1.98 0.36 12.32
C TRP A 111 1.80 1.71 11.61
N HIS A 112 0.90 1.75 10.63
CA HIS A 112 0.69 2.97 9.85
C HIS A 112 0.04 4.09 10.67
N TYR A 113 -0.86 3.74 11.58
CA TYR A 113 -1.42 4.71 12.52
C TYR A 113 -0.35 5.31 13.44
N ASN A 114 0.47 4.46 14.09
CA ASN A 114 1.37 4.89 15.16
C ASN A 114 2.75 5.34 14.68
N VAL A 115 3.15 5.00 13.45
CA VAL A 115 4.48 5.35 12.90
C VAL A 115 4.36 6.22 11.67
N THR A 116 3.61 5.77 10.65
CA THR A 116 3.49 6.52 9.40
C THR A 116 2.70 7.82 9.59
N GLY A 117 1.62 7.79 10.37
CA GLY A 117 0.83 9.00 10.69
C GLY A 117 1.66 10.09 11.34
N PRO A 118 2.34 9.84 12.47
CA PRO A 118 3.26 10.81 13.09
C PRO A 118 4.39 11.28 12.17
N ALA A 119 4.97 10.40 11.35
CA ALA A 119 6.00 10.80 10.38
C ALA A 119 5.45 11.76 9.31
N ILE A 120 4.21 11.56 8.87
CA ILE A 120 3.52 12.49 7.96
C ILE A 120 3.29 13.84 8.64
N GLU A 121 2.88 13.85 9.90
CA GLU A 121 2.72 15.09 10.68
C GLU A 121 4.05 15.86 10.77
N GLU A 122 5.15 15.17 11.04
CA GLU A 122 6.48 15.79 11.07
C GLU A 122 6.84 16.42 9.71
N VAL A 123 6.65 15.70 8.62
CA VAL A 123 6.88 16.19 7.25
C VAL A 123 5.98 17.38 6.95
N PHE A 124 4.70 17.31 7.31
CA PHE A 124 3.77 18.43 7.16
C PHE A 124 4.26 19.67 7.89
N ASN A 125 4.67 19.55 9.14
CA ASN A 125 5.19 20.66 9.95
C ASN A 125 6.45 21.29 9.34
N LEU A 126 7.33 20.48 8.77
CA LEU A 126 8.54 20.96 8.07
C LEU A 126 8.21 21.73 6.78
N VAL A 127 7.25 21.23 5.99
CA VAL A 127 6.89 21.82 4.69
C VAL A 127 6.01 23.05 4.85
N SER A 128 5.03 22.99 5.75
CA SER A 128 4.07 24.09 5.96
C SER A 128 4.68 25.32 6.58
N LYS A 129 5.81 25.18 7.30
CA LYS A 129 6.47 26.28 8.02
C LYS A 129 5.53 27.09 8.92
N GLY A 130 4.50 26.42 9.46
CA GLY A 130 3.49 27.04 10.31
C GLY A 130 2.36 27.76 9.56
N SER A 131 2.34 27.69 8.23
CA SER A 131 1.24 28.15 7.38
C SER A 131 0.88 27.02 6.41
N GLY A 132 -0.37 26.89 6.05
CA GLY A 132 -0.84 25.85 5.15
C GLY A 132 -1.83 24.89 5.82
N ASN A 133 -2.66 24.32 5.01
CA ASN A 133 -3.76 23.45 5.42
C ASN A 133 -3.43 22.00 5.01
N LEU A 134 -3.41 21.07 5.95
CA LEU A 134 -3.31 19.63 5.63
C LEU A 134 -4.66 19.18 5.05
N ALA A 135 -4.82 19.37 3.73
CA ALA A 135 -6.11 19.26 3.05
C ALA A 135 -6.50 17.83 2.71
N ALA A 136 -5.54 17.00 2.29
CA ALA A 136 -5.81 15.62 1.94
C ALA A 136 -4.62 14.69 2.19
N TYR A 137 -4.95 13.44 2.48
CA TYR A 137 -4.04 12.30 2.49
C TYR A 137 -4.48 11.29 1.44
N ILE A 138 -3.59 10.97 0.50
CA ILE A 138 -3.85 10.01 -0.57
C ILE A 138 -3.18 8.69 -0.24
N SER A 139 -3.92 7.60 -0.30
CA SER A 139 -3.39 6.26 -0.07
C SER A 139 -3.89 5.30 -1.15
N ALA A 140 -2.96 4.76 -1.92
CA ALA A 140 -3.24 3.63 -2.80
C ALA A 140 -3.63 2.40 -1.96
N THR A 141 -4.78 1.83 -2.25
CA THR A 141 -5.34 0.72 -1.47
C THR A 141 -5.01 -0.64 -2.10
N GLY A 142 -4.11 -1.38 -1.44
CA GLY A 142 -3.97 -2.82 -1.57
C GLY A 142 -4.50 -3.45 -0.29
N SER A 143 -3.62 -3.80 0.67
CA SER A 143 -4.04 -4.31 1.98
C SER A 143 -4.75 -3.30 2.88
N ALA A 144 -4.84 -2.03 2.47
CA ALA A 144 -5.37 -0.91 3.24
C ALA A 144 -4.60 -0.61 4.56
N GLY A 145 -3.34 -1.03 4.64
CA GLY A 145 -2.51 -0.68 5.80
C GLY A 145 -2.20 0.81 5.85
N THR A 146 -1.65 1.37 4.77
CA THR A 146 -1.23 2.78 4.70
C THR A 146 -2.36 3.76 4.93
N ILE A 147 -3.61 3.44 4.55
CA ILE A 147 -4.75 4.34 4.74
C ILE A 147 -5.06 4.58 6.22
N ALA A 148 -4.62 3.69 7.13
CA ALA A 148 -4.78 3.87 8.57
C ALA A 148 -3.96 5.06 9.12
N ALA A 149 -2.93 5.55 8.42
CA ALA A 149 -2.31 6.82 8.75
C ALA A 149 -3.31 7.99 8.66
N GLY A 150 -4.32 7.89 7.79
CA GLY A 150 -5.42 8.86 7.71
C GLY A 150 -6.29 8.88 8.97
N ASP A 151 -6.45 7.75 9.68
CA ASP A 151 -7.12 7.72 10.98
C ASP A 151 -6.36 8.56 12.01
N TYR A 152 -5.03 8.45 12.05
CA TYR A 152 -4.19 9.30 12.89
C TYR A 152 -4.27 10.77 12.49
N LEU A 153 -4.09 11.07 11.20
CA LEU A 153 -4.06 12.45 10.69
C LEU A 153 -5.38 13.19 10.98
N ARG A 154 -6.50 12.48 11.03
CA ARG A 154 -7.78 13.06 11.41
C ARG A 154 -7.83 13.52 12.87
N THR A 155 -7.00 12.98 13.74
CA THR A 155 -6.92 13.44 15.15
C THR A 155 -6.28 14.82 15.26
N ILE A 156 -5.35 15.17 14.34
CA ILE A 156 -4.64 16.46 14.33
C ILE A 156 -5.25 17.45 13.33
N ALA A 157 -5.87 16.97 12.25
CA ALA A 157 -6.52 17.75 11.20
C ALA A 157 -7.92 17.17 10.92
N PRO A 158 -8.96 17.47 11.73
CA PRO A 158 -10.28 16.86 11.60
C PRO A 158 -10.98 17.08 10.25
N HIS A 159 -10.56 18.09 9.50
CA HIS A 159 -11.07 18.45 8.17
C HIS A 159 -10.35 17.74 7.01
N ILE A 160 -9.26 17.00 7.30
CA ILE A 160 -8.50 16.29 6.26
C ILE A 160 -9.38 15.33 5.47
N ARG A 161 -9.18 15.29 4.16
CA ARG A 161 -9.82 14.29 3.29
C ARG A 161 -8.93 13.07 3.15
N VAL A 162 -9.42 11.92 3.59
CA VAL A 162 -8.74 10.64 3.40
C VAL A 162 -9.24 10.03 2.09
N VAL A 163 -8.34 9.92 1.12
CA VAL A 163 -8.64 9.49 -0.25
C VAL A 163 -8.05 8.11 -0.51
N ALA A 164 -8.90 7.15 -0.80
CA ALA A 164 -8.48 5.84 -1.28
C ALA A 164 -8.29 5.87 -2.79
N SER A 165 -7.10 5.48 -3.25
CA SER A 165 -6.78 5.35 -4.68
C SER A 165 -6.72 3.89 -5.07
N GLU A 166 -7.33 3.52 -6.20
CA GLU A 166 -7.32 2.16 -6.76
C GLU A 166 -7.14 2.18 -8.28
N ALA A 167 -6.94 1.03 -8.92
CA ALA A 167 -6.86 0.93 -10.37
C ALA A 167 -8.26 0.95 -11.00
N LEU A 168 -8.46 1.72 -12.07
CA LEU A 168 -9.72 1.76 -12.82
C LEU A 168 -10.08 0.40 -13.43
N GLN A 169 -9.09 -0.42 -13.76
CA GLN A 169 -9.28 -1.77 -14.27
C GLN A 169 -9.74 -2.76 -13.17
N CYS A 170 -9.58 -2.38 -11.88
CA CYS A 170 -10.05 -3.15 -10.74
C CYS A 170 -10.74 -2.21 -9.71
N PRO A 171 -11.88 -1.58 -10.05
CA PRO A 171 -12.51 -0.52 -9.27
C PRO A 171 -13.40 -1.11 -8.17
N THR A 172 -12.82 -1.84 -7.24
CA THR A 172 -13.53 -2.56 -6.18
C THR A 172 -14.29 -1.63 -5.24
N LEU A 173 -13.66 -0.53 -4.83
CA LEU A 173 -14.28 0.44 -3.92
C LEU A 173 -15.25 1.37 -4.63
N LEU A 174 -14.89 1.82 -5.83
CA LEU A 174 -15.69 2.80 -6.59
C LEU A 174 -16.95 2.19 -7.18
N MET A 175 -16.83 1.00 -7.80
CA MET A 175 -17.87 0.42 -8.66
C MET A 175 -18.24 -1.03 -8.31
N ASN A 176 -17.65 -1.61 -7.24
CA ASN A 176 -17.76 -3.04 -6.96
C ASN A 176 -17.33 -3.90 -8.16
N GLY A 177 -16.31 -3.42 -8.88
CA GLY A 177 -15.76 -4.07 -10.06
C GLY A 177 -14.50 -4.87 -9.76
N PHE A 178 -14.05 -5.65 -10.74
CA PHE A 178 -12.79 -6.38 -10.66
C PHE A 178 -12.17 -6.57 -12.05
N GLY A 179 -10.85 -6.73 -12.06
CA GLY A 179 -10.10 -7.02 -13.27
C GLY A 179 -8.60 -7.10 -13.01
N GLY A 180 -7.83 -7.42 -14.03
CA GLY A 180 -6.38 -7.33 -14.01
C GLY A 180 -5.92 -5.90 -14.30
N HIS A 181 -4.80 -5.47 -13.73
CA HIS A 181 -4.20 -4.16 -13.96
C HIS A 181 -2.68 -4.22 -13.79
N ARG A 182 -2.00 -3.14 -14.21
CA ARG A 182 -0.53 -3.02 -14.22
C ARG A 182 0.04 -2.13 -13.12
N ILE A 183 -0.78 -1.64 -12.20
CA ILE A 183 -0.30 -0.81 -11.07
C ILE A 183 0.09 -1.76 -9.94
N GLU A 184 1.34 -2.23 -9.95
CA GLU A 184 1.83 -3.18 -8.96
C GLU A 184 1.82 -2.58 -7.55
N GLY A 185 1.35 -3.36 -6.56
CA GLY A 185 1.30 -2.98 -5.14
C GLY A 185 -0.04 -2.45 -4.66
N ILE A 186 -1.05 -2.34 -5.52
CA ILE A 186 -2.40 -1.87 -5.16
C ILE A 186 -3.49 -2.66 -5.87
N GLY A 187 -4.75 -2.46 -5.47
CA GLY A 187 -5.91 -2.86 -6.27
C GLY A 187 -6.27 -4.34 -6.17
N ASP A 188 -6.91 -4.73 -5.09
CA ASP A 188 -7.38 -6.10 -4.86
C ASP A 188 -8.86 -6.24 -5.23
N LYS A 189 -9.25 -7.46 -5.62
CA LYS A 189 -10.66 -7.83 -5.92
C LYS A 189 -11.55 -7.95 -4.68
N HIS A 190 -11.11 -7.43 -3.54
CA HIS A 190 -11.86 -7.47 -2.29
C HIS A 190 -11.51 -6.28 -1.39
N VAL A 191 -12.38 -6.00 -0.42
CA VAL A 191 -12.14 -4.97 0.60
C VAL A 191 -11.41 -5.61 1.79
N PRO A 192 -10.20 -5.19 2.15
CA PRO A 192 -9.46 -5.74 3.28
C PRO A 192 -10.21 -5.63 4.61
N TRP A 193 -10.02 -6.65 5.47
CA TRP A 193 -10.63 -6.67 6.80
C TRP A 193 -10.25 -5.44 7.62
N ILE A 194 -8.98 -5.07 7.57
CA ILE A 194 -8.40 -3.96 8.33
C ILE A 194 -8.69 -2.56 7.74
N HIS A 195 -9.44 -2.44 6.64
CA HIS A 195 -9.80 -1.13 6.09
C HIS A 195 -10.89 -0.48 6.93
N ASN A 196 -10.59 0.62 7.61
CA ASN A 196 -11.58 1.46 8.27
C ASN A 196 -12.33 2.34 7.26
N VAL A 197 -13.29 1.73 6.54
CA VAL A 197 -14.04 2.42 5.48
C VAL A 197 -14.82 3.63 6.00
N LYS A 198 -15.20 3.65 7.29
CA LYS A 198 -15.89 4.80 7.90
C LYS A 198 -15.07 6.09 7.79
N ASN A 199 -13.75 5.96 7.76
CA ASN A 199 -12.81 7.07 7.73
C ASN A 199 -12.28 7.40 6.33
N THR A 200 -12.80 6.75 5.29
CA THR A 200 -12.51 7.06 3.89
C THR A 200 -13.54 8.06 3.36
N ASP A 201 -13.08 9.21 2.86
CA ASP A 201 -13.98 10.28 2.39
C ASP A 201 -14.21 10.22 0.89
N VAL A 202 -13.18 9.85 0.14
CA VAL A 202 -13.19 9.84 -1.32
C VAL A 202 -12.57 8.55 -1.82
N VAL A 203 -13.12 8.02 -2.91
CA VAL A 203 -12.48 6.99 -3.72
C VAL A 203 -12.15 7.58 -5.08
N THR A 204 -10.96 7.33 -5.58
CA THR A 204 -10.55 7.69 -6.94
C THR A 204 -9.92 6.50 -7.64
N ALA A 205 -10.38 6.18 -8.84
CA ALA A 205 -9.81 5.13 -9.66
C ALA A 205 -8.93 5.72 -10.76
N ILE A 206 -7.73 5.15 -10.92
CA ILE A 206 -6.67 5.61 -11.81
C ILE A 206 -6.52 4.62 -12.98
N ASP A 207 -6.55 5.13 -14.20
CA ASP A 207 -6.28 4.33 -15.39
C ASP A 207 -4.82 3.84 -15.34
N ASP A 208 -4.62 2.55 -15.40
CA ASP A 208 -3.28 1.95 -15.38
C ASP A 208 -2.44 2.35 -16.60
N GLU A 209 -3.10 2.65 -17.73
CA GLU A 209 -2.41 3.15 -18.93
C GLU A 209 -1.79 4.54 -18.67
N ASP A 210 -2.48 5.42 -17.96
CA ASP A 210 -1.93 6.71 -17.59
C ASP A 210 -0.73 6.57 -16.64
N CYS A 211 -0.76 5.61 -15.71
CA CYS A 211 0.41 5.27 -14.89
C CYS A 211 1.58 4.77 -15.73
N MET A 212 1.35 3.87 -16.71
CA MET A 212 2.41 3.34 -17.56
C MET A 212 3.02 4.42 -18.47
N ARG A 213 2.22 5.37 -18.96
CA ARG A 213 2.70 6.51 -19.75
C ARG A 213 3.56 7.44 -18.90
N LEU A 214 3.10 7.79 -17.71
CA LEU A 214 3.90 8.61 -16.78
C LEU A 214 5.13 7.86 -16.29
N PHE A 215 5.08 6.54 -16.12
CA PHE A 215 6.24 5.75 -15.77
C PHE A 215 7.36 5.88 -16.83
N ARG A 216 7.02 5.84 -18.14
CA ARG A 216 7.98 6.12 -19.22
C ARG A 216 8.44 7.59 -19.19
N LEU A 217 7.52 8.54 -19.05
CA LEU A 217 7.84 9.97 -18.99
C LEU A 217 8.86 10.30 -17.89
N PHE A 218 8.71 9.65 -16.72
CA PHE A 218 9.53 9.90 -15.53
C PHE A 218 10.88 9.15 -15.53
N ASN A 219 11.04 8.15 -16.41
CA ASN A 219 12.24 7.30 -16.42
C ASN A 219 13.04 7.35 -17.72
N GLU A 220 12.47 7.90 -18.79
CA GLU A 220 13.14 8.00 -20.07
C GLU A 220 13.83 9.37 -20.25
N LYS A 221 15.01 9.40 -20.85
CA LYS A 221 15.77 10.64 -21.07
C LYS A 221 14.93 11.70 -21.78
N LYS A 222 14.17 11.34 -22.83
CA LYS A 222 13.30 12.27 -23.56
C LYS A 222 12.15 12.80 -22.71
N GLY A 223 11.70 12.03 -21.75
CA GLY A 223 10.73 12.48 -20.74
C GLY A 223 11.31 13.57 -19.85
N HIS A 224 12.49 13.35 -19.28
CA HIS A 224 13.20 14.36 -18.47
C HIS A 224 13.50 15.63 -19.27
N ASP A 225 13.97 15.50 -20.52
CA ASP A 225 14.20 16.66 -21.40
C ASP A 225 12.90 17.46 -21.62
N CYS A 226 11.77 16.76 -21.85
CA CYS A 226 10.46 17.38 -22.01
C CYS A 226 10.00 18.10 -20.74
N MET A 227 10.07 17.44 -19.56
CA MET A 227 9.66 18.03 -18.28
C MET A 227 10.44 19.31 -17.98
N ARG A 228 11.76 19.32 -18.19
CA ARG A 228 12.60 20.52 -18.02
C ARG A 228 12.23 21.63 -19.01
N ALA A 229 11.96 21.28 -20.27
CA ALA A 229 11.52 22.25 -21.29
C ALA A 229 10.17 22.90 -20.94
N LEU A 230 9.31 22.19 -20.19
CA LEU A 230 8.02 22.67 -19.70
C LEU A 230 8.12 23.40 -18.35
N GLY A 231 9.32 23.62 -17.82
CA GLY A 231 9.56 24.44 -16.64
C GLY A 231 9.66 23.67 -15.32
N VAL A 232 9.68 22.33 -15.37
CA VAL A 232 9.98 21.53 -14.18
C VAL A 232 11.45 21.71 -13.83
N ASP A 233 11.76 22.07 -12.58
CA ASP A 233 13.14 22.25 -12.15
C ASP A 233 13.95 20.94 -12.25
N ALA A 234 15.27 21.07 -12.39
CA ALA A 234 16.14 19.95 -12.66
C ALA A 234 16.16 18.94 -11.51
N VAL A 235 16.09 19.41 -10.25
CA VAL A 235 16.12 18.53 -9.06
C VAL A 235 14.86 17.67 -9.02
N THR A 236 13.70 18.28 -9.24
CA THR A 236 12.42 17.55 -9.33
C THR A 236 12.46 16.54 -10.47
N ALA A 237 12.87 16.96 -11.68
CA ALA A 237 12.93 16.05 -12.84
C ALA A 237 13.87 14.85 -12.59
N ASP A 238 15.02 15.07 -11.94
CA ASP A 238 16.00 14.02 -11.66
C ASP A 238 15.52 13.06 -10.53
N ASN A 239 14.61 13.50 -9.67
CA ASN A 239 14.03 12.70 -8.60
C ASN A 239 12.74 11.96 -8.98
N LEU A 240 12.15 12.20 -10.15
CA LEU A 240 10.95 11.50 -10.60
C LEU A 240 11.08 9.95 -10.59
N PRO A 241 12.26 9.35 -10.90
CA PRO A 241 12.47 7.92 -10.77
C PRO A 241 12.38 7.35 -9.34
N LEU A 242 12.34 8.19 -8.31
CA LEU A 242 12.05 7.75 -6.93
C LEU A 242 10.58 7.34 -6.74
N LEU A 243 9.70 7.67 -7.70
CA LEU A 243 8.33 7.21 -7.72
C LEU A 243 8.24 5.87 -8.47
N GLY A 244 7.88 4.81 -7.75
CA GLY A 244 7.43 3.57 -8.35
C GLY A 244 6.02 3.70 -8.94
N ILE A 245 5.51 2.63 -9.54
CA ILE A 245 4.24 2.67 -10.28
C ILE A 245 3.07 3.10 -9.39
N SER A 246 2.94 2.57 -8.17
CA SER A 246 1.88 2.98 -7.25
C SER A 246 2.06 4.42 -6.73
N GLY A 247 3.30 4.90 -6.60
CA GLY A 247 3.61 6.29 -6.29
C GLY A 247 3.14 7.26 -7.38
N ILE A 248 3.27 6.85 -8.65
CA ILE A 248 2.73 7.60 -9.80
C ILE A 248 1.19 7.60 -9.76
N GLY A 249 0.56 6.46 -9.45
CA GLY A 249 -0.89 6.40 -9.25
C GLY A 249 -1.36 7.36 -8.15
N ASN A 250 -0.65 7.41 -7.03
CA ASN A 250 -0.92 8.37 -5.96
C ASN A 250 -0.74 9.84 -6.40
N LEU A 251 0.26 10.15 -7.23
CA LEU A 251 0.44 11.49 -7.79
C LEU A 251 -0.76 11.88 -8.67
N ILE A 252 -1.21 10.99 -9.56
CA ILE A 252 -2.41 11.22 -10.37
C ILE A 252 -3.63 11.46 -9.46
N ALA A 253 -3.82 10.62 -8.43
CA ALA A 253 -4.90 10.76 -7.47
C ALA A 253 -4.83 12.11 -6.72
N ALA A 254 -3.63 12.58 -6.36
CA ALA A 254 -3.44 13.87 -5.72
C ALA A 254 -3.84 15.03 -6.65
N VAL A 255 -3.44 14.99 -7.92
CA VAL A 255 -3.83 16.02 -8.92
C VAL A 255 -5.35 16.02 -9.14
N LYS A 256 -5.98 14.84 -9.26
CA LYS A 256 -7.45 14.72 -9.37
C LYS A 256 -8.13 15.31 -8.15
N THR A 257 -7.64 15.00 -6.95
CA THR A 257 -8.19 15.51 -5.68
C THR A 257 -8.06 17.03 -5.58
N ALA A 258 -6.88 17.57 -5.93
CA ALA A 258 -6.66 19.03 -5.92
C ALA A 258 -7.62 19.77 -6.87
N LYS A 259 -7.81 19.25 -8.08
CA LYS A 259 -8.74 19.82 -9.07
C LYS A 259 -10.20 19.70 -8.62
N HIS A 260 -10.59 18.53 -8.09
CA HIS A 260 -11.98 18.28 -7.68
C HIS A 260 -12.44 19.20 -6.54
N PHE A 261 -11.53 19.46 -5.58
CA PHE A 261 -11.83 20.31 -4.43
C PHE A 261 -11.37 21.77 -4.62
N GLU A 262 -10.96 22.16 -5.83
CA GLU A 262 -10.48 23.52 -6.16
C GLU A 262 -9.41 24.01 -5.16
N MET A 263 -8.47 23.10 -4.80
CA MET A 263 -7.42 23.39 -3.84
C MET A 263 -6.48 24.48 -4.33
N THR A 264 -5.96 25.26 -3.39
CA THR A 264 -5.07 26.40 -3.63
C THR A 264 -3.62 26.07 -3.24
N ALA A 265 -2.72 27.04 -3.40
CA ALA A 265 -1.33 26.91 -2.99
C ALA A 265 -1.14 26.77 -1.46
N ASP A 266 -2.16 27.09 -0.67
CA ASP A 266 -2.13 26.95 0.79
C ASP A 266 -2.55 25.53 1.23
N ASP A 267 -3.10 24.73 0.32
CA ASP A 267 -3.54 23.36 0.59
C ASP A 267 -2.40 22.37 0.32
N ILE A 268 -2.08 21.58 1.32
CA ILE A 268 -1.03 20.56 1.25
C ILE A 268 -1.69 19.18 1.16
N ILE A 269 -1.29 18.43 0.14
CA ILE A 269 -1.67 17.02 -0.05
C ILE A 269 -0.44 16.17 0.23
N ILE A 270 -0.59 15.14 1.04
CA ILE A 270 0.48 14.20 1.35
C ILE A 270 0.09 12.80 0.87
N THR A 271 1.07 12.07 0.37
CA THR A 271 0.94 10.66 -0.03
C THR A 271 2.19 9.87 0.29
N ILE A 272 2.11 8.55 0.08
CA ILE A 272 3.21 7.62 0.32
C ILE A 272 3.85 7.20 -1.01
N ALA A 273 5.17 7.37 -1.13
CA ALA A 273 5.99 6.74 -2.14
C ALA A 273 6.58 5.45 -1.54
N THR A 274 6.07 4.30 -1.96
CA THR A 274 6.39 3.00 -1.34
C THR A 274 7.64 2.34 -1.87
N ASP A 275 7.95 2.55 -3.15
CA ASP A 275 9.11 2.03 -3.85
C ASP A 275 9.54 2.98 -4.98
N SER A 276 10.58 2.63 -5.71
CA SER A 276 11.14 3.42 -6.81
C SER A 276 11.13 2.63 -8.13
N ALA A 277 11.44 3.31 -9.21
CA ALA A 277 11.54 2.73 -10.55
C ALA A 277 12.58 1.59 -10.66
N GLU A 278 13.53 1.50 -9.73
CA GLU A 278 14.51 0.40 -9.67
C GLU A 278 13.85 -0.98 -9.60
N MET A 279 12.66 -1.05 -9.03
CA MET A 279 11.90 -2.29 -8.91
C MET A 279 11.16 -2.69 -10.18
N TYR A 280 11.28 -1.90 -11.26
CA TYR A 280 10.46 -2.00 -12.45
C TYR A 280 11.23 -1.82 -13.75
N SER A 281 12.55 -2.05 -13.74
CA SER A 281 13.37 -1.94 -14.96
C SER A 281 12.94 -2.94 -16.03
N SER A 282 12.49 -4.14 -15.64
CA SER A 282 11.89 -5.11 -16.57
C SER A 282 10.60 -4.58 -17.20
N ARG A 283 9.75 -3.89 -16.43
CA ARG A 283 8.52 -3.26 -16.96
C ARG A 283 8.81 -2.16 -17.97
N LEU A 284 9.82 -1.34 -17.71
CA LEU A 284 10.24 -0.31 -18.66
C LEU A 284 10.76 -0.92 -19.96
N ALA A 285 11.54 -2.02 -19.85
CA ALA A 285 12.02 -2.76 -21.03
C ALA A 285 10.87 -3.39 -21.84
N GLU A 286 9.86 -3.97 -21.17
CA GLU A 286 8.66 -4.52 -21.79
C GLU A 286 7.87 -3.43 -22.54
N LEU A 287 7.63 -2.26 -21.91
CA LEU A 287 6.97 -1.12 -22.54
C LEU A 287 7.73 -0.60 -23.75
N ASN A 288 9.07 -0.59 -23.72
CA ASN A 288 9.90 -0.19 -24.84
C ASN A 288 9.88 -1.21 -25.96
N ALA A 289 9.84 -2.49 -25.66
CA ALA A 289 9.70 -3.55 -26.66
C ALA A 289 8.32 -3.52 -27.34
N GLU A 290 7.25 -3.27 -26.58
CA GLU A 290 5.87 -3.20 -27.07
C GLU A 290 5.61 -1.94 -27.91
N ARG A 291 6.11 -0.78 -27.46
CA ARG A 291 5.72 0.56 -27.98
C ARG A 291 6.82 1.26 -28.78
N GLY A 292 7.99 0.68 -28.85
CA GLY A 292 9.17 1.27 -29.47
C GLY A 292 9.85 2.32 -28.59
N ALA A 293 10.91 2.92 -29.13
CA ALA A 293 11.71 3.94 -28.42
C ALA A 293 10.86 5.16 -28.03
N TYR A 294 11.11 5.68 -26.84
CA TYR A 294 10.41 6.84 -26.34
C TYR A 294 10.99 8.14 -26.94
N ASP A 295 10.19 8.88 -27.67
CA ASP A 295 10.60 10.09 -28.36
C ASP A 295 9.97 11.35 -27.73
N THR A 296 10.40 12.52 -28.21
CA THR A 296 9.94 13.82 -27.71
C THR A 296 8.45 14.04 -27.95
N LEU A 297 7.92 13.57 -29.10
CA LEU A 297 6.49 13.73 -29.42
C LEU A 297 5.64 12.90 -28.45
N GLN A 298 6.08 11.68 -28.15
CA GLN A 298 5.40 10.83 -27.16
C GLN A 298 5.47 11.46 -25.77
N ALA A 299 6.64 12.01 -25.35
CA ALA A 299 6.80 12.68 -24.06
C ALA A 299 5.82 13.85 -23.90
N VAL A 300 5.67 14.70 -24.93
CA VAL A 300 4.71 15.83 -24.91
C VAL A 300 3.28 15.31 -24.80
N ARG A 301 2.92 14.28 -25.57
CA ARG A 301 1.56 13.70 -25.53
C ARG A 301 1.22 13.10 -24.17
N ASP A 302 2.18 12.41 -23.56
CA ASP A 302 1.99 11.76 -22.27
C ASP A 302 1.90 12.82 -21.15
N PHE A 303 2.71 13.87 -21.21
CA PHE A 303 2.61 15.00 -20.29
C PHE A 303 1.25 15.70 -20.39
N GLU A 304 0.84 16.06 -21.61
CA GLU A 304 -0.42 16.79 -21.83
C GLU A 304 -1.65 15.95 -21.44
N LYS A 305 -1.67 14.68 -21.79
CA LYS A 305 -2.81 13.82 -21.46
C LYS A 305 -2.85 13.40 -20.00
N CYS A 306 -1.72 12.88 -19.49
CA CYS A 306 -1.71 12.12 -18.24
C CYS A 306 -1.27 12.95 -17.03
N LEU A 307 -0.88 14.23 -17.21
CA LEU A 307 -0.49 15.13 -16.13
C LEU A 307 -1.23 16.47 -16.22
N ALA A 308 -0.99 17.29 -17.24
CA ALA A 308 -1.62 18.59 -17.36
C ALA A 308 -3.14 18.50 -17.60
N GLY A 309 -3.55 17.59 -18.47
CA GLY A 309 -4.95 17.36 -18.86
C GLY A 309 -5.74 16.40 -17.97
N ILE A 310 -5.23 15.98 -16.81
CA ILE A 310 -5.96 15.09 -15.89
C ILE A 310 -7.35 15.65 -15.59
N SER A 311 -8.39 14.82 -15.80
CA SER A 311 -9.79 15.12 -15.45
C SER A 311 -10.14 14.60 -14.06
N CYS A 312 -11.27 15.05 -13.51
CA CYS A 312 -11.81 14.57 -12.22
C CYS A 312 -12.79 13.39 -12.40
N ASP A 313 -12.69 12.65 -13.50
CA ASP A 313 -13.47 11.43 -13.72
C ASP A 313 -13.07 10.30 -12.75
N ASN A 314 -13.95 9.28 -12.64
CA ASN A 314 -13.73 8.11 -11.79
C ASN A 314 -13.38 8.47 -10.34
N MET A 315 -14.01 9.52 -9.80
CA MET A 315 -13.94 9.93 -8.41
C MET A 315 -15.32 9.92 -7.77
N LYS A 316 -15.37 9.64 -6.47
CA LYS A 316 -16.62 9.68 -5.70
C LYS A 316 -16.37 10.11 -4.27
N GLU A 317 -17.03 11.20 -3.85
CA GLU A 317 -17.18 11.52 -2.43
C GLU A 317 -18.16 10.54 -1.79
N LEU A 318 -17.75 9.92 -0.68
CA LEU A 318 -18.51 8.83 -0.07
C LEU A 318 -19.52 9.37 0.96
N THR A 319 -20.79 9.11 0.70
CA THR A 319 -21.83 9.25 1.71
C THR A 319 -21.74 8.13 2.76
N TYR A 320 -22.53 8.24 3.84
CA TYR A 320 -22.68 7.15 4.81
C TYR A 320 -23.09 5.82 4.15
N ASN A 321 -24.05 5.89 3.22
CA ASN A 321 -24.54 4.69 2.53
C ASN A 321 -23.47 4.08 1.61
N ASP A 322 -22.68 4.90 0.94
CA ASP A 322 -21.56 4.41 0.10
C ASP A 322 -20.52 3.69 0.94
N ARG A 323 -20.08 4.29 2.05
CA ARG A 323 -19.14 3.67 2.99
C ARG A 323 -19.69 2.35 3.55
N LYS A 324 -20.99 2.32 3.90
CA LYS A 324 -21.63 1.10 4.40
C LYS A 324 -21.70 0.01 3.34
N ALA A 325 -22.01 0.37 2.09
CA ALA A 325 -22.01 -0.57 0.97
C ALA A 325 -20.61 -1.19 0.74
N ILE A 326 -19.56 -0.36 0.69
CA ILE A 326 -18.18 -0.83 0.58
C ILE A 326 -17.82 -1.74 1.77
N HIS A 327 -18.15 -1.34 3.00
CA HIS A 327 -17.90 -2.17 4.18
C HIS A 327 -18.59 -3.54 4.07
N ASN A 328 -19.82 -3.58 3.59
CA ASN A 328 -20.58 -4.83 3.47
C ASN A 328 -19.97 -5.82 2.45
N LEU A 329 -19.19 -5.34 1.46
CA LEU A 329 -18.48 -6.23 0.54
C LEU A 329 -17.48 -7.17 1.25
N LYS A 330 -17.01 -6.79 2.44
CA LYS A 330 -16.16 -7.64 3.28
C LYS A 330 -16.80 -8.98 3.61
N TYR A 331 -18.14 -9.05 3.66
CA TYR A 331 -18.89 -10.26 3.98
C TYR A 331 -18.48 -11.42 3.08
N TYR A 332 -18.47 -11.20 1.76
CA TYR A 332 -18.21 -12.26 0.78
C TYR A 332 -16.81 -12.86 0.90
N THR A 333 -15.79 -12.04 1.13
CA THR A 333 -14.44 -12.55 1.29
C THR A 333 -14.20 -13.11 2.69
N TRP A 334 -14.55 -12.35 3.72
CA TRP A 334 -14.08 -12.65 5.07
C TRP A 334 -14.99 -13.60 5.83
N VAL A 335 -16.30 -13.48 5.66
CA VAL A 335 -17.25 -14.40 6.33
C VAL A 335 -17.42 -15.67 5.50
N GLU A 336 -17.82 -15.57 4.24
CA GLU A 336 -18.14 -16.75 3.44
C GLU A 336 -16.92 -17.57 3.00
N GLN A 337 -15.79 -16.91 2.65
CA GLN A 337 -14.63 -17.61 2.13
C GLN A 337 -13.54 -17.86 3.17
N GLN A 338 -13.32 -16.92 4.11
CA GLN A 338 -12.26 -17.00 5.11
C GLN A 338 -12.74 -17.42 6.51
N GLY A 339 -14.05 -17.59 6.70
CA GLY A 339 -14.64 -18.15 7.93
C GLY A 339 -14.61 -17.23 9.14
N LYS A 340 -14.55 -15.89 8.94
CA LYS A 340 -14.73 -14.93 10.04
C LYS A 340 -16.22 -14.83 10.41
N GLU A 341 -16.50 -14.46 11.66
CA GLU A 341 -17.86 -14.34 12.16
C GLU A 341 -18.54 -13.05 11.69
N THR A 342 -19.82 -13.14 11.34
CA THR A 342 -20.64 -11.96 10.97
C THR A 342 -20.69 -10.93 12.10
N GLU A 343 -20.66 -11.40 13.35
CA GLU A 343 -20.63 -10.52 14.52
C GLU A 343 -19.37 -9.65 14.54
N ASP A 344 -18.21 -10.20 14.20
CA ASP A 344 -16.97 -9.44 14.15
C ASP A 344 -16.98 -8.43 13.00
N LEU A 345 -17.55 -8.78 11.84
CA LEU A 345 -17.78 -7.83 10.77
C LEU A 345 -18.66 -6.66 11.22
N ASN A 346 -19.71 -6.95 12.00
CA ASN A 346 -20.58 -5.92 12.54
C ASN A 346 -19.87 -5.04 13.57
N LYS A 347 -18.99 -5.58 14.40
CA LYS A 347 -18.17 -4.79 15.34
C LYS A 347 -17.29 -3.78 14.61
N LEU A 348 -16.69 -4.14 13.47
CA LEU A 348 -15.88 -3.18 12.66
C LEU A 348 -16.68 -1.93 12.26
N TRP A 349 -17.99 -2.01 12.20
CA TRP A 349 -18.83 -0.88 11.82
C TRP A 349 -19.52 -0.21 13.01
N TYR A 350 -20.11 -0.98 13.91
CA TYR A 350 -21.00 -0.45 14.95
C TYR A 350 -20.29 -0.17 16.26
N ASP A 351 -19.19 -0.85 16.58
CA ASP A 351 -18.39 -0.55 17.75
C ASP A 351 -17.54 0.71 17.47
N ARG A 352 -17.85 1.78 18.20
CA ARG A 352 -17.21 3.09 18.00
C ARG A 352 -15.79 3.15 18.51
N GLU A 353 -15.44 2.31 19.49
CA GLU A 353 -14.15 2.30 20.15
C GLU A 353 -13.21 1.23 19.61
N LEU A 354 -13.70 0.35 18.71
CA LEU A 354 -12.91 -0.79 18.25
C LEU A 354 -11.59 -0.36 17.60
N TRP A 355 -11.66 0.62 16.69
CA TRP A 355 -10.49 1.07 15.95
C TRP A 355 -9.48 1.74 16.88
N ASP A 356 -9.92 2.59 17.81
CA ASP A 356 -9.04 3.21 18.78
C ASP A 356 -8.37 2.15 19.67
N ARG A 357 -9.13 1.17 20.18
CA ARG A 357 -8.57 0.04 20.94
C ARG A 357 -7.55 -0.76 20.13
N MET A 358 -7.77 -0.95 18.82
CA MET A 358 -6.83 -1.67 17.94
C MET A 358 -5.54 -0.88 17.74
N PHE A 359 -5.61 0.43 17.59
CA PHE A 359 -4.43 1.27 17.42
C PHE A 359 -3.64 1.44 18.74
N LEU A 360 -4.32 1.54 19.87
CA LEU A 360 -3.69 1.66 21.18
C LEU A 360 -3.05 0.36 21.71
N GLN A 361 -3.30 -0.78 21.06
CA GLN A 361 -2.59 -2.03 21.42
C GLN A 361 -1.07 -1.92 21.31
N THR A 362 -0.56 -1.01 20.50
CA THR A 362 0.89 -0.77 20.39
C THR A 362 1.53 -0.37 21.70
N GLU A 363 0.84 0.35 22.57
CA GLU A 363 1.34 0.69 23.92
C GLU A 363 1.62 -0.59 24.73
N ARG A 364 0.71 -1.57 24.63
CA ARG A 364 0.90 -2.86 25.30
C ARG A 364 2.01 -3.69 24.65
N TRP A 365 2.16 -3.61 23.34
CA TRP A 365 3.25 -4.29 22.65
C TRP A 365 4.60 -3.69 23.03
N ASP A 366 4.72 -2.39 23.16
CA ASP A 366 5.94 -1.70 23.60
C ASP A 366 6.33 -2.11 25.04
N GLU A 367 5.35 -2.21 25.95
CA GLU A 367 5.59 -2.73 27.31
C GLU A 367 6.16 -4.16 27.25
N LEU A 368 5.57 -5.04 26.45
CA LEU A 368 6.00 -6.43 26.31
C LEU A 368 7.38 -6.55 25.67
N ILE A 369 7.67 -5.73 24.64
CA ILE A 369 8.98 -5.64 24.00
C ILE A 369 10.03 -5.18 25.01
N ASN A 370 9.75 -4.14 25.77
CA ASN A 370 10.65 -3.63 26.80
C ASN A 370 10.89 -4.65 27.92
N ASP A 371 9.87 -5.40 28.33
CA ASP A 371 10.01 -6.48 29.30
C ASP A 371 10.86 -7.63 28.74
N PHE A 372 10.64 -8.04 27.50
CA PHE A 372 11.44 -9.03 26.79
C PHE A 372 12.92 -8.61 26.73
N ASN A 373 13.19 -7.40 26.25
CA ASN A 373 14.55 -6.87 26.14
C ASN A 373 15.26 -6.84 27.50
N ARG A 374 14.59 -6.41 28.57
CA ARG A 374 15.13 -6.41 29.93
C ARG A 374 15.45 -7.82 30.43
N ARG A 375 14.55 -8.78 30.18
CA ARG A 375 14.74 -10.17 30.62
C ARG A 375 15.85 -10.90 29.88
N THR A 376 16.07 -10.56 28.62
CA THR A 376 17.15 -11.13 27.79
C THR A 376 18.49 -10.43 27.99
N GLY A 377 18.52 -9.22 28.56
CA GLY A 377 19.72 -8.40 28.73
C GLY A 377 20.31 -7.92 27.40
N LEU A 378 19.57 -7.98 26.29
CA LEU A 378 20.06 -7.59 24.96
C LEU A 378 20.35 -6.09 24.85
N THR A 379 19.53 -5.25 25.50
CA THR A 379 19.73 -3.79 25.50
C THR A 379 20.96 -3.33 26.25
N ASP A 380 21.44 -4.14 27.21
CA ASP A 380 22.66 -3.83 27.97
C ASP A 380 23.93 -4.16 27.18
N GLN A 381 23.79 -4.80 26.01
CA GLN A 381 24.88 -5.22 25.11
C GLN A 381 25.02 -4.31 23.89
N LEU A 382 24.06 -3.40 23.65
CA LEU A 382 24.06 -2.39 22.60
C LEU A 382 24.57 -1.06 23.11
#